data_581f433992cfc033de28394f11878a2c
#
_entry.id   581f433992cfc033de28394f11878a2c
#
_cell.length_a   1.000
_cell.length_b   1.000
_cell.length_c   1.000
_cell.angle_alpha   90.00
_cell.angle_beta   90.00
_cell.angle_gamma   90.00
#
_symmetry.space_group_name_H-M   'P 1'
#
loop_
_entity.id
_entity.type
_entity.pdbx_description
1 polymer ?
#
loop_
_entity_poly.entity_id
_entity_poly.type
_entity_poly.pdbx_seq_one_letter_code
_entity_poly.pdbx_strand_id
1 'polypeptide(L)'
;MAKQKHIDVWIDKLTNSIENTISGESFPTVISLVTYSELKSVTKTKGWNFNWKAELKKNDHQVYKLTTRDNPKIIHGLVSLKLEEDHVFVSIIENAPFNIGKTKLYKGVPANLFAYACKVSWDLGNQGSVAFVSKTRLIEH
;
A
#
# COMPACT_ATOMS: atom_id res chain seq x y z
N MET A 1 -17.32 -2.44 22.19
CA MET A 1 -16.15 -2.79 22.98
C MET A 1 -15.12 -1.69 22.92
N ALA A 2 -14.66 -1.23 24.06
CA ALA A 2 -13.76 -0.07 24.15
C ALA A 2 -12.45 -0.27 23.41
N LYS A 3 -11.88 -1.49 23.46
CA LYS A 3 -10.65 -1.83 22.74
C LYS A 3 -10.79 -1.74 21.24
N GLN A 4 -11.94 -2.11 20.70
CA GLN A 4 -12.20 -2.09 19.28
C GLN A 4 -12.31 -0.66 18.75
N LYS A 5 -12.97 0.22 19.52
CA LYS A 5 -13.04 1.65 19.16
C LYS A 5 -11.67 2.30 19.15
N HIS A 6 -10.80 1.93 20.10
CA HIS A 6 -9.43 2.44 20.16
C HIS A 6 -8.63 2.03 18.93
N ILE A 7 -8.76 0.76 18.52
CA ILE A 7 -8.09 0.23 17.36
C ILE A 7 -8.59 0.92 16.08
N ASP A 8 -9.91 1.14 15.97
CA ASP A 8 -10.50 1.79 14.80
C ASP A 8 -10.00 3.22 14.63
N VAL A 9 -9.90 4.00 15.71
CA VAL A 9 -9.37 5.35 15.65
C VAL A 9 -7.90 5.34 15.24
N TRP A 10 -7.13 4.39 15.75
CA TRP A 10 -5.73 4.23 15.40
C TRP A 10 -5.55 3.87 13.93
N ILE A 11 -6.34 2.92 13.46
CA ILE A 11 -6.33 2.48 12.07
C ILE A 11 -6.65 3.66 11.17
N ASP A 12 -7.67 4.45 11.49
CA ASP A 12 -8.05 5.61 10.68
C ASP A 12 -6.91 6.61 10.54
N LYS A 13 -6.19 6.90 11.63
CA LYS A 13 -5.03 7.81 11.57
C LYS A 13 -3.90 7.26 10.73
N LEU A 14 -3.69 5.94 10.73
CA LEU A 14 -2.58 5.31 10.04
C LEU A 14 -2.92 4.91 8.60
N THR A 15 -4.20 4.85 8.26
CA THR A 15 -4.64 4.13 7.06
C THR A 15 -5.33 5.01 6.03
N ASN A 16 -5.56 6.27 6.32
CA ASN A 16 -6.18 7.20 5.37
C ASN A 16 -5.35 8.45 5.13
N SER A 17 -4.14 8.49 5.67
CA SER A 17 -3.22 9.60 5.45
C SER A 17 -1.78 9.14 5.62
N ILE A 18 -0.86 9.89 5.01
CA ILE A 18 0.58 9.75 5.23
C ILE A 18 1.10 11.07 5.77
N GLU A 19 2.20 11.01 6.50
CA GLU A 19 2.72 12.16 7.21
C GLU A 19 4.09 12.54 6.65
N ASN A 20 4.26 13.83 6.33
CA ASN A 20 5.56 14.35 5.95
C ASN A 20 6.49 14.30 7.15
N THR A 21 7.67 13.74 6.99
CA THR A 21 8.60 13.51 8.10
C THR A 21 9.24 14.78 8.61
N ILE A 22 9.29 15.83 7.82
CA ILE A 22 9.90 17.12 8.19
C ILE A 22 8.87 18.04 8.84
N SER A 23 7.75 18.26 8.16
CA SER A 23 6.72 19.19 8.62
C SER A 23 5.75 18.61 9.65
N GLY A 24 5.62 17.27 9.68
CA GLY A 24 4.59 16.61 10.46
C GLY A 24 3.19 16.73 9.89
N GLU A 25 3.06 17.35 8.72
CA GLU A 25 1.77 17.56 8.09
C GLU A 25 1.24 16.23 7.53
N SER A 26 -0.05 15.98 7.72
CA SER A 26 -0.73 14.78 7.21
C SER A 26 -1.42 15.08 5.88
N PHE A 27 -1.33 14.13 4.96
CA PHE A 27 -1.92 14.24 3.64
C PHE A 27 -2.88 13.07 3.42
N PRO A 28 -4.17 13.34 3.15
CA PRO A 28 -5.11 12.28 2.83
C PRO A 28 -4.67 11.47 1.62
N THR A 29 -4.83 10.17 1.70
CA THR A 29 -4.41 9.24 0.65
C THR A 29 -5.57 8.75 -0.18
N VAL A 30 -5.25 8.36 -1.41
CA VAL A 30 -6.17 7.68 -2.33
C VAL A 30 -5.49 6.42 -2.81
N ILE A 31 -6.20 5.30 -2.74
CA ILE A 31 -5.71 4.02 -3.27
C ILE A 31 -6.61 3.63 -4.42
N SER A 32 -5.99 3.37 -5.58
CA SER A 32 -6.71 3.06 -6.81
C SER A 32 -5.91 2.08 -7.66
N LEU A 33 -6.58 1.42 -8.59
CA LEU A 33 -5.92 0.51 -9.52
C LEU A 33 -4.90 1.26 -10.35
N VAL A 34 -3.71 0.68 -10.51
CA VAL A 34 -2.66 1.27 -11.32
C VAL A 34 -2.82 0.81 -12.77
N THR A 35 -2.47 1.68 -13.71
CA THR A 35 -2.43 1.33 -15.12
C THR A 35 -1.01 1.01 -15.55
N TYR A 36 -0.88 0.28 -16.65
CA TYR A 36 0.44 -0.07 -17.19
C TYR A 36 1.27 1.18 -17.51
N SER A 37 0.65 2.21 -18.07
CA SER A 37 1.34 3.45 -18.41
C SER A 37 1.88 4.18 -17.18
N GLU A 38 1.20 4.07 -16.05
CA GLU A 38 1.66 4.68 -14.80
C GLU A 38 2.91 4.00 -14.24
N LEU A 39 3.18 2.77 -14.64
CA LEU A 39 4.36 2.03 -14.18
C LEU A 39 5.63 2.34 -14.96
N LYS A 40 5.60 3.26 -15.92
CA LYS A 40 6.78 3.64 -16.69
C LYS A 40 7.93 4.15 -15.81
N SER A 41 7.60 4.85 -14.75
CA SER A 41 8.57 5.38 -13.80
C SER A 41 8.88 4.42 -12.65
N VAL A 42 8.21 3.28 -12.60
CA VAL A 42 8.38 2.29 -11.54
C VAL A 42 9.31 1.20 -12.05
N THR A 43 10.60 1.48 -12.04
CA THR A 43 11.62 0.60 -12.59
C THR A 43 12.77 0.43 -11.60
N LYS A 44 13.56 -0.63 -11.82
CA LYS A 44 14.73 -0.91 -11.00
C LYS A 44 15.76 0.21 -11.08
N THR A 45 15.95 0.79 -12.26
CA THR A 45 16.85 1.92 -12.43
C THR A 45 16.43 3.16 -11.65
N LYS A 46 15.14 3.30 -11.36
CA LYS A 46 14.60 4.39 -10.55
C LYS A 46 14.48 4.05 -9.07
N GLY A 47 15.01 2.90 -8.66
CA GLY A 47 15.09 2.54 -7.25
C GLY A 47 14.03 1.58 -6.74
N TRP A 48 13.14 1.11 -7.59
CA TRP A 48 12.16 0.10 -7.20
C TRP A 48 12.77 -1.29 -7.24
N ASN A 49 12.42 -2.14 -6.28
CA ASN A 49 13.04 -3.46 -6.15
C ASN A 49 12.27 -4.56 -6.88
N PHE A 50 10.95 -4.40 -7.01
CA PHE A 50 10.10 -5.44 -7.59
C PHE A 50 9.67 -5.08 -9.00
N ASN A 51 9.41 -6.11 -9.80
CA ASN A 51 8.95 -5.94 -11.17
C ASN A 51 7.42 -5.76 -11.17
N TRP A 52 6.98 -4.52 -11.02
CA TRP A 52 5.56 -4.22 -10.93
C TRP A 52 4.81 -4.41 -12.23
N LYS A 53 5.49 -4.25 -13.37
CA LYS A 53 4.88 -4.53 -14.67
C LYS A 53 4.53 -6.01 -14.80
N ALA A 54 5.39 -6.90 -14.31
CA ALA A 54 5.12 -8.34 -14.29
C ALA A 54 3.96 -8.67 -13.34
N GLU A 55 3.90 -8.02 -12.18
CA GLU A 55 2.79 -8.21 -11.24
C GLU A 55 1.45 -7.81 -11.88
N LEU A 56 1.43 -6.69 -12.59
CA LEU A 56 0.21 -6.20 -13.22
C LEU A 56 -0.30 -7.16 -14.30
N LYS A 57 0.58 -7.91 -14.94
CA LYS A 57 0.22 -8.87 -16.00
C LYS A 57 -0.35 -10.18 -15.47
N LYS A 58 -0.24 -10.45 -14.17
CA LYS A 58 -0.80 -11.67 -13.59
C LYS A 58 -2.32 -11.58 -13.57
N ASN A 59 -2.97 -12.61 -14.12
CA ASN A 59 -4.43 -12.60 -14.32
C ASN A 59 -5.22 -12.56 -13.02
N ASP A 60 -4.68 -13.13 -11.95
CA ASP A 60 -5.37 -13.28 -10.67
C ASP A 60 -4.92 -12.26 -9.64
N HIS A 61 -4.14 -11.25 -10.04
CA HIS A 61 -3.65 -10.19 -9.17
C HIS A 61 -4.25 -8.85 -9.53
N GLN A 62 -4.45 -8.02 -8.52
CA GLN A 62 -4.82 -6.63 -8.69
C GLN A 62 -3.73 -5.78 -8.05
N VAL A 63 -3.23 -4.80 -8.80
CA VAL A 63 -2.18 -3.90 -8.33
C VAL A 63 -2.77 -2.52 -8.10
N TYR A 64 -2.57 -2.03 -6.88
CA TYR A 64 -3.08 -0.72 -6.45
C TYR A 64 -1.92 0.20 -6.15
N LYS A 65 -2.11 1.47 -6.48
CA LYS A 65 -1.18 2.54 -6.14
C LYS A 65 -1.73 3.38 -5.01
N LEU A 66 -0.84 3.90 -4.18
CA LEU A 66 -1.17 4.89 -3.16
C LEU A 66 -0.63 6.23 -3.61
N THR A 67 -1.52 7.20 -3.67
CA THR A 67 -1.20 8.60 -3.98
C THR A 67 -1.81 9.48 -2.89
N THR A 68 -1.43 10.75 -2.87
CA THR A 68 -2.15 11.71 -2.04
C THR A 68 -3.26 12.35 -2.86
N ARG A 69 -4.29 12.81 -2.15
CA ARG A 69 -5.41 13.50 -2.80
C ARG A 69 -4.94 14.73 -3.57
N ASP A 70 -3.93 15.42 -3.03
CA ASP A 70 -3.42 16.66 -3.64
C ASP A 70 -2.59 16.41 -4.89
N ASN A 71 -1.99 15.23 -5.02
CA ASN A 71 -1.13 14.93 -6.16
C ASN A 71 -1.29 13.47 -6.61
N PRO A 72 -2.29 13.21 -7.47
CA PRO A 72 -2.57 11.85 -7.92
C PRO A 72 -1.52 11.28 -8.88
N LYS A 73 -0.54 12.08 -9.30
CA LYS A 73 0.49 11.62 -10.24
C LYS A 73 1.71 11.03 -9.55
N ILE A 74 1.88 11.26 -8.25
CA ILE A 74 3.02 10.74 -7.51
C ILE A 74 2.61 9.43 -6.82
N ILE A 75 3.29 8.34 -7.19
CA ILE A 75 3.06 7.03 -6.56
C ILE A 75 3.95 6.93 -5.33
N HIS A 76 3.33 6.86 -4.17
CA HIS A 76 4.02 6.71 -2.89
C HIS A 76 4.28 5.26 -2.52
N GLY A 77 3.54 4.34 -3.07
CA GLY A 77 3.69 2.92 -2.83
C GLY A 77 2.75 2.11 -3.68
N LEU A 78 3.01 0.81 -3.74
CA LEU A 78 2.25 -0.13 -4.55
C LEU A 78 1.98 -1.40 -3.74
N VAL A 79 0.84 -2.01 -4.00
CA VAL A 79 0.48 -3.31 -3.42
C VAL A 79 -0.13 -4.20 -4.49
N SER A 80 0.28 -5.47 -4.49
CA SER A 80 -0.31 -6.50 -5.35
C SER A 80 -1.12 -7.43 -4.48
N LEU A 81 -2.41 -7.57 -4.80
CA LEU A 81 -3.34 -8.41 -4.08
C LEU A 81 -3.82 -9.54 -4.97
N LYS A 82 -3.85 -10.75 -4.43
CA LYS A 82 -4.50 -11.90 -5.04
C LYS A 82 -5.75 -12.21 -4.24
N LEU A 83 -6.89 -12.22 -4.91
CA LEU A 83 -8.17 -12.47 -4.25
C LEU A 83 -8.40 -13.97 -4.16
N GLU A 84 -8.33 -14.51 -2.95
CA GLU A 84 -8.61 -15.90 -2.68
C GLU A 84 -10.05 -16.08 -2.22
N GLU A 85 -10.49 -17.32 -2.09
CA GLU A 85 -11.89 -17.64 -1.77
C GLU A 85 -12.30 -17.13 -0.39
N ASP A 86 -11.42 -17.24 0.60
CA ASP A 86 -11.72 -16.93 1.99
C ASP A 86 -10.83 -15.84 2.60
N HIS A 87 -9.93 -15.27 1.79
CA HIS A 87 -9.03 -14.21 2.27
C HIS A 87 -8.44 -13.45 1.09
N VAL A 88 -7.75 -12.37 1.38
CA VAL A 88 -6.95 -11.64 0.41
C VAL A 88 -5.47 -11.95 0.68
N PHE A 89 -4.76 -12.38 -0.35
CA PHE A 89 -3.33 -12.63 -0.25
C PHE A 89 -2.56 -11.40 -0.71
N VAL A 90 -1.72 -10.88 0.18
CA VAL A 90 -0.83 -9.76 -0.14
C VAL A 90 0.43 -10.35 -0.75
N SER A 91 0.59 -10.19 -2.05
CA SER A 91 1.72 -10.72 -2.78
C SER A 91 2.97 -9.87 -2.56
N ILE A 92 2.86 -8.57 -2.78
CA ILE A 92 3.97 -7.63 -2.62
C ILE A 92 3.43 -6.30 -2.11
N ILE A 93 4.16 -5.68 -1.18
CA ILE A 93 3.99 -4.28 -0.82
C ILE A 93 5.36 -3.61 -0.98
N GLU A 94 5.38 -2.46 -1.62
CA GLU A 94 6.62 -1.71 -1.76
C GLU A 94 6.38 -0.22 -1.63
N ASN A 95 7.21 0.42 -0.79
CA ASN A 95 7.31 1.88 -0.71
C ASN A 95 8.04 2.43 -1.93
N ALA A 96 7.64 3.62 -2.36
CA ALA A 96 8.45 4.37 -3.29
C ALA A 96 9.85 4.61 -2.70
N PRO A 97 10.89 4.68 -3.55
CA PRO A 97 12.26 4.86 -3.06
C PRO A 97 12.46 6.07 -2.15
N PHE A 98 11.76 7.17 -2.43
CA PHE A 98 11.85 8.39 -1.60
C PHE A 98 11.18 8.25 -0.24
N ASN A 99 10.49 7.15 0.03
CA ASN A 99 9.82 6.87 1.30
C ASN A 99 10.53 5.75 2.09
N ILE A 100 11.79 5.49 1.78
CA ILE A 100 12.58 4.43 2.43
C ILE A 100 13.77 5.06 3.16
N GLY A 101 14.13 4.44 4.30
CA GLY A 101 15.35 4.78 5.02
C GLY A 101 15.23 5.98 5.93
N LYS A 102 16.40 6.49 6.36
CA LYS A 102 16.47 7.58 7.33
C LYS A 102 16.02 8.92 6.74
N THR A 103 16.10 9.06 5.43
CA THR A 103 15.73 10.29 4.73
C THR A 103 14.36 10.18 4.07
N LYS A 104 13.53 9.23 4.50
CA LYS A 104 12.20 9.09 3.92
C LYS A 104 11.41 10.39 4.03
N LEU A 105 10.68 10.73 2.97
CA LEU A 105 9.90 11.96 2.91
C LEU A 105 8.55 11.83 3.61
N TYR A 106 7.94 10.64 3.53
CA TYR A 106 6.64 10.36 4.15
C TYR A 106 6.69 9.04 4.87
N LYS A 107 5.94 8.95 5.96
CA LYS A 107 5.75 7.72 6.72
C LYS A 107 4.27 7.32 6.70
N GLY A 108 4.02 6.02 6.88
CA GLY A 108 2.68 5.47 6.95
C GLY A 108 2.20 4.78 5.68
N VAL A 109 3.02 4.74 4.62
CA VAL A 109 2.61 4.14 3.35
C VAL A 109 2.31 2.64 3.48
N PRO A 110 3.18 1.80 4.07
CA PRO A 110 2.87 0.37 4.19
C PRO A 110 1.61 0.10 5.02
N ALA A 111 1.41 0.87 6.09
CA ALA A 111 0.22 0.71 6.93
C ALA A 111 -1.06 1.01 6.15
N ASN A 112 -1.06 2.06 5.33
CA ASN A 112 -2.18 2.39 4.46
C ASN A 112 -2.48 1.26 3.47
N LEU A 113 -1.45 0.73 2.83
CA LEU A 113 -1.61 -0.33 1.83
C LEU A 113 -2.09 -1.63 2.46
N PHE A 114 -1.56 -1.97 3.62
CA PHE A 114 -1.98 -3.17 4.34
C PHE A 114 -3.45 -3.05 4.80
N ALA A 115 -3.82 -1.90 5.33
CA ALA A 115 -5.20 -1.67 5.75
C ALA A 115 -6.16 -1.72 4.56
N TYR A 116 -5.72 -1.27 3.40
CA TYR A 116 -6.54 -1.39 2.19
C TYR A 116 -6.80 -2.86 1.84
N ALA A 117 -5.79 -3.73 1.98
CA ALA A 117 -5.97 -5.17 1.78
C ALA A 117 -7.01 -5.72 2.74
N CYS A 118 -6.97 -5.31 4.00
CA CYS A 118 -7.96 -5.72 4.99
C CYS A 118 -9.36 -5.24 4.63
N LYS A 119 -9.47 -4.01 4.12
CA LYS A 119 -10.75 -3.46 3.68
C LYS A 119 -11.32 -4.23 2.49
N VAL A 120 -10.49 -4.57 1.51
CA VAL A 120 -10.90 -5.37 0.36
C VAL A 120 -11.42 -6.73 0.83
N SER A 121 -10.69 -7.37 1.75
CA SER A 121 -11.11 -8.65 2.32
C SER A 121 -12.46 -8.52 3.04
N TRP A 122 -12.63 -7.47 3.82
CA TRP A 122 -13.87 -7.19 4.52
C TRP A 122 -15.03 -7.00 3.54
N ASP A 123 -14.82 -6.21 2.50
CA ASP A 123 -15.85 -5.91 1.49
C ASP A 123 -16.25 -7.17 0.70
N LEU A 124 -15.35 -8.15 0.60
CA LEU A 124 -15.62 -9.43 -0.05
C LEU A 124 -16.27 -10.45 0.89
N GLY A 125 -16.55 -10.07 2.14
CA GLY A 125 -17.17 -10.95 3.12
C GLY A 125 -16.21 -11.88 3.85
N ASN A 126 -14.90 -11.61 3.78
CA ASN A 126 -13.87 -12.43 4.42
C ASN A 126 -13.45 -11.93 5.79
N GLN A 127 -14.22 -11.01 6.37
CA GLN A 127 -14.00 -10.48 7.71
C GLN A 127 -12.61 -9.87 7.93
N GLY A 128 -12.03 -9.30 6.87
CA GLY A 128 -10.70 -8.69 6.94
C GLY A 128 -9.55 -9.68 6.97
N SER A 129 -9.79 -10.97 6.69
CA SER A 129 -8.73 -11.98 6.65
C SER A 129 -7.76 -11.70 5.52
N VAL A 130 -6.50 -11.55 5.88
CA VAL A 130 -5.41 -11.24 4.97
C VAL A 130 -4.25 -12.19 5.27
N ALA A 131 -3.63 -12.71 4.22
CA ALA A 131 -2.46 -13.56 4.36
C ALA A 131 -1.32 -13.00 3.52
N PHE A 132 -0.09 -13.23 3.97
CA PHE A 132 1.10 -12.92 3.21
C PHE A 132 2.20 -13.91 3.61
N VAL A 133 3.14 -14.13 2.68
CA VAL A 133 4.27 -15.01 3.00
C VAL A 133 5.36 -14.21 3.71
N SER A 134 6.13 -14.89 4.56
CA SER A 134 7.23 -14.28 5.30
C SER A 134 8.31 -13.70 4.37
N LYS A 135 8.30 -14.09 3.10
CA LYS A 135 9.20 -13.54 2.08
C LYS A 135 8.73 -12.20 1.52
N THR A 136 7.49 -11.81 1.82
CA THR A 136 7.01 -10.48 1.47
C THR A 136 7.74 -9.51 2.38
N ARG A 137 8.83 -8.97 1.88
CA ARG A 137 9.60 -8.02 2.65
C ARG A 137 8.92 -6.67 2.58
N LEU A 138 8.50 -6.20 3.74
CA LEU A 138 8.42 -4.78 3.93
C LEU A 138 9.86 -4.30 3.92
N ILE A 139 10.31 -3.77 2.80
CA ILE A 139 11.65 -3.22 2.74
C ILE A 139 11.61 -1.88 3.46
N GLU A 140 11.83 -1.95 4.74
CA GLU A 140 12.00 -0.78 5.58
C GLU A 140 13.46 -0.67 5.97
N HIS A 141 14.11 0.29 5.49
CA HIS A 141 15.43 0.63 5.98
C HIS A 141 15.59 2.13 6.03
#